data_5e784ff0831e8af61b36406434da3124
#
_entry.id   5e784ff0831e8af61b36406434da3124
#
_cell.length_a   1.000
_cell.length_b   1.000
_cell.length_c   1.000
_cell.angle_alpha   90.00
_cell.angle_beta   90.00
_cell.angle_gamma   90.00
#
_symmetry.space_group_name_H-M   'P 1'
#
loop_
_entity.id
_entity.type
_entity.pdbx_description
1 polymer ?
#
loop_
_entity_poly.entity_id
_entity_poly.type
_entity_poly.pdbx_seq_one_letter_code
_entity_poly.pdbx_strand_id
1 'polypeptide(L)'
;MEDYDILEMKNLNSKKVVLVVEDDENFVLDIINNDDFIVMPIRFSYNLSKFSDEYVKKTKELFSYYYNKDNILKNELVRMKKHFVHYQRNPFIAYVPYKNEYKDLTEILNELNVECLSNKDKFLKKINNKRKLILIDYDETLTKSDDTVSNRVKKAISKHIKIGNKVVICTARPRYQTIDISKNVNASNIVVSSNGAEVYDYHNNKVLKLFYIDKDLVYKMVEYAYYYDVRLILAVDDCDYITKNPYNSKQILLSYGDYKNILKNKKVKQCMYIDENEKDVLKIKHIMKNLDRVMIVNEISKEDTYYEKWFSLGNIDASKGNALYFLADYFNIPIKNTFAIGNDYNDISMFSKSGYSVCVANASEEIKDIVDYVTLSNDEDGVAIFLESILKK
;
A
#
# COMPACT_ATOMS: atom_id res chain seq x y z
N MET A 1 0.99 -30.78 20.36
CA MET A 1 1.61 -29.75 19.55
C MET A 1 1.37 -28.46 20.28
N GLU A 2 2.38 -28.14 21.11
CA GLU A 2 2.31 -27.09 22.11
C GLU A 2 2.26 -25.73 21.41
N ASP A 3 1.51 -24.82 22.03
CA ASP A 3 1.35 -23.42 21.62
C ASP A 3 2.73 -22.72 21.60
N TYR A 4 3.34 -22.68 20.44
CA TYR A 4 4.45 -21.76 20.21
C TYR A 4 3.90 -20.33 20.29
N ASP A 5 4.48 -19.59 21.18
CA ASP A 5 4.05 -18.31 21.70
C ASP A 5 3.62 -17.35 20.57
N ILE A 6 2.35 -16.98 20.55
CA ILE A 6 1.74 -16.00 19.65
C ILE A 6 2.48 -14.64 19.71
N LEU A 7 3.22 -14.38 20.80
CA LEU A 7 3.99 -13.14 20.98
C LEU A 7 5.28 -13.11 20.13
N GLU A 8 6.00 -14.24 19.98
CA GLU A 8 7.15 -14.31 19.05
C GLU A 8 6.72 -14.18 17.59
N MET A 9 5.52 -14.68 17.25
CA MET A 9 4.98 -14.54 15.90
C MET A 9 4.61 -13.09 15.53
N LYS A 10 4.33 -12.21 16.48
CA LYS A 10 4.03 -10.79 16.22
C LYS A 10 5.25 -10.02 15.71
N ASN A 11 6.45 -10.34 16.18
CA ASN A 11 7.70 -9.74 15.70
C ASN A 11 8.15 -10.28 14.31
N LEU A 12 7.53 -11.36 13.85
CA LEU A 12 7.79 -11.95 12.53
C LEU A 12 6.92 -11.33 11.40
N ASN A 13 6.00 -10.42 11.73
CA ASN A 13 4.99 -9.91 10.78
C ASN A 13 5.54 -9.15 9.56
N SER A 14 6.80 -8.71 9.59
CA SER A 14 7.45 -7.98 8.49
C SER A 14 8.40 -8.84 7.63
N LYS A 15 8.73 -10.06 8.06
CA LYS A 15 9.72 -10.90 7.38
C LYS A 15 9.08 -11.78 6.31
N LYS A 16 9.75 -11.91 5.15
CA LYS A 16 9.33 -12.81 4.08
C LYS A 16 9.73 -14.24 4.40
N VAL A 17 8.86 -15.18 4.08
CA VAL A 17 9.18 -16.62 4.19
C VAL A 17 9.78 -17.10 2.88
N VAL A 18 10.93 -17.74 2.97
CA VAL A 18 11.60 -18.39 1.83
C VAL A 18 11.82 -19.86 2.12
N LEU A 19 11.51 -20.70 1.13
CA LEU A 19 11.83 -22.13 1.16
C LEU A 19 13.16 -22.35 0.42
N VAL A 20 14.05 -23.11 1.00
CA VAL A 20 15.37 -23.40 0.39
C VAL A 20 15.65 -24.88 0.48
N VAL A 21 15.92 -25.52 -0.67
CA VAL A 21 16.41 -26.90 -0.67
C VAL A 21 17.83 -26.94 -0.11
N GLU A 22 18.07 -27.80 0.88
CA GLU A 22 19.37 -27.96 1.55
C GLU A 22 20.33 -28.81 0.70
N ASP A 23 20.84 -28.25 -0.39
CA ASP A 23 21.87 -28.89 -1.21
C ASP A 23 23.24 -28.20 -1.11
N ASP A 24 23.27 -26.97 -0.57
CA ASP A 24 24.47 -26.17 -0.37
C ASP A 24 24.33 -25.40 0.98
N GLU A 25 25.04 -25.86 2.00
CA GLU A 25 24.94 -25.30 3.35
C GLU A 25 25.41 -23.83 3.42
N ASN A 26 26.47 -23.46 2.67
CA ASN A 26 26.98 -22.10 2.66
C ASN A 26 25.92 -21.13 2.09
N PHE A 27 25.27 -21.54 1.01
CA PHE A 27 24.17 -20.75 0.43
C PHE A 27 22.98 -20.58 1.40
N VAL A 28 22.63 -21.63 2.11
CA VAL A 28 21.55 -21.56 3.11
C VAL A 28 21.95 -20.68 4.29
N LEU A 29 23.20 -20.79 4.79
CA LEU A 29 23.73 -19.94 5.85
C LEU A 29 23.76 -18.45 5.48
N ASP A 30 24.12 -18.14 4.23
CA ASP A 30 24.12 -16.77 3.73
C ASP A 30 22.71 -16.15 3.76
N ILE A 31 21.67 -16.95 3.47
CA ILE A 31 20.29 -16.49 3.51
C ILE A 31 19.78 -16.38 4.95
N ILE A 32 20.11 -17.34 5.83
CA ILE A 32 19.72 -17.34 7.25
C ILE A 32 20.29 -16.13 7.99
N ASN A 33 21.50 -15.74 7.66
CA ASN A 33 22.14 -14.55 8.25
C ASN A 33 21.52 -13.22 7.81
N ASN A 34 20.54 -13.26 6.90
CA ASN A 34 19.79 -12.08 6.48
C ASN A 34 18.52 -11.95 7.32
N ASP A 35 18.48 -10.96 8.21
CA ASP A 35 17.38 -10.68 9.12
C ASP A 35 16.03 -10.40 8.44
N ASP A 36 16.00 -10.24 7.12
CA ASP A 36 14.78 -9.95 6.35
C ASP A 36 13.91 -11.17 6.07
N PHE A 37 14.45 -12.37 6.30
CA PHE A 37 13.80 -13.61 5.90
C PHE A 37 13.55 -14.53 7.08
N ILE A 38 12.47 -15.29 6.97
CA ILE A 38 12.29 -16.55 7.70
C ILE A 38 12.65 -17.64 6.71
N VAL A 39 13.80 -18.27 6.93
CA VAL A 39 14.26 -19.35 6.07
C VAL A 39 13.69 -20.68 6.57
N MET A 40 13.07 -21.43 5.67
CA MET A 40 12.57 -22.77 5.97
C MET A 40 13.28 -23.76 5.06
N PRO A 41 14.25 -24.49 5.61
CA PRO A 41 14.99 -25.51 4.86
C PRO A 41 14.08 -26.68 4.45
N ILE A 42 14.22 -27.15 3.21
CA ILE A 42 13.61 -28.39 2.73
C ILE A 42 14.67 -29.48 2.77
N ARG A 43 14.50 -30.46 3.64
CA ARG A 43 15.45 -31.56 3.92
C ARG A 43 14.99 -32.86 3.28
N PHE A 44 15.93 -33.58 2.68
CA PHE A 44 15.70 -34.90 2.11
C PHE A 44 16.08 -36.06 3.07
N SER A 45 16.71 -35.74 4.18
CA SER A 45 17.19 -36.73 5.15
C SER A 45 17.20 -36.17 6.57
N TYR A 46 16.85 -37.00 7.54
CA TYR A 46 17.00 -36.70 8.97
C TYR A 46 18.46 -36.78 9.44
N ASN A 47 19.38 -37.29 8.61
CA ASN A 47 20.79 -37.41 8.99
C ASN A 47 21.50 -36.07 8.72
N LEU A 48 21.77 -35.34 9.79
CA LEU A 48 22.48 -34.06 9.76
C LEU A 48 23.99 -34.21 9.83
N SER A 49 24.52 -35.44 9.95
CA SER A 49 25.99 -35.70 10.09
C SER A 49 26.80 -35.30 8.88
N LYS A 50 26.18 -35.04 7.73
CA LYS A 50 26.82 -34.56 6.51
C LYS A 50 27.01 -33.05 6.45
N PHE A 51 26.46 -32.31 7.42
CA PHE A 51 26.57 -30.87 7.50
C PHE A 51 27.53 -30.44 8.58
N SER A 52 28.06 -29.20 8.48
CA SER A 52 28.96 -28.64 9.50
C SER A 52 28.25 -28.42 10.83
N ASP A 53 28.98 -28.41 11.94
CA ASP A 53 28.43 -28.13 13.28
C ASP A 53 27.81 -26.73 13.35
N GLU A 54 28.41 -25.77 12.66
CA GLU A 54 27.86 -24.41 12.55
C GLU A 54 26.48 -24.39 11.89
N TYR A 55 26.34 -25.09 10.77
CA TYR A 55 25.09 -25.23 10.04
C TYR A 55 24.02 -25.91 10.91
N VAL A 56 24.36 -27.02 11.53
CA VAL A 56 23.45 -27.76 12.40
C VAL A 56 22.98 -26.91 13.56
N LYS A 57 23.89 -26.17 14.22
CA LYS A 57 23.56 -25.28 15.33
C LYS A 57 22.59 -24.17 14.90
N LYS A 58 22.84 -23.48 13.77
CA LYS A 58 21.99 -22.39 13.28
C LYS A 58 20.63 -22.84 12.75
N THR A 59 20.54 -24.05 12.22
CA THR A 59 19.28 -24.57 11.63
C THR A 59 18.47 -25.44 12.60
N LYS A 60 19.01 -25.81 13.77
CA LYS A 60 18.35 -26.68 14.74
C LYS A 60 17.04 -26.09 15.27
N GLU A 61 16.99 -24.79 15.43
CA GLU A 61 15.82 -24.04 15.92
C GLU A 61 14.88 -23.60 14.79
N LEU A 62 15.27 -23.79 13.52
CA LEU A 62 14.44 -23.43 12.37
C LEU A 62 13.42 -24.52 12.11
N PHE A 63 12.21 -24.07 11.81
CA PHE A 63 11.16 -24.98 11.35
C PHE A 63 11.56 -25.53 9.99
N SER A 64 11.81 -26.84 9.90
CA SER A 64 12.31 -27.54 8.70
C SER A 64 11.24 -28.45 8.14
N TYR A 65 11.17 -28.55 6.82
CA TYR A 65 10.35 -29.52 6.12
C TYR A 65 11.16 -30.68 5.64
N TYR A 66 10.66 -31.88 5.88
CA TYR A 66 11.27 -33.09 5.40
C TYR A 66 10.54 -33.58 4.15
N TYR A 67 11.23 -33.64 3.04
CA TYR A 67 10.74 -34.23 1.81
C TYR A 67 10.85 -35.75 1.93
N ASN A 68 9.71 -36.44 1.99
CA ASN A 68 9.64 -37.89 1.83
C ASN A 68 8.79 -38.17 0.58
N LYS A 69 9.20 -39.13 -0.25
CA LYS A 69 8.52 -39.51 -1.49
C LYS A 69 7.05 -39.94 -1.27
N ASP A 70 6.64 -40.17 -0.03
CA ASP A 70 5.35 -40.71 0.35
C ASP A 70 4.26 -39.66 0.70
N ASN A 71 4.23 -38.49 0.04
CA ASN A 71 3.14 -37.48 0.14
C ASN A 71 3.05 -36.64 1.43
N ILE A 72 3.91 -36.79 2.41
CA ILE A 72 3.83 -36.04 3.67
C ILE A 72 4.09 -34.55 3.44
N LEU A 73 5.02 -34.20 2.55
CA LEU A 73 5.37 -32.83 2.26
C LEU A 73 4.21 -32.01 1.66
N LYS A 74 3.41 -32.58 0.78
CA LYS A 74 2.26 -31.87 0.17
C LYS A 74 1.25 -31.43 1.21
N ASN A 75 0.94 -32.28 2.17
CA ASN A 75 0.02 -31.98 3.26
C ASN A 75 0.59 -30.90 4.20
N GLU A 76 1.87 -30.96 4.52
CA GLU A 76 2.54 -29.97 5.35
C GLU A 76 2.62 -28.60 4.66
N LEU A 77 2.94 -28.55 3.37
CA LEU A 77 2.95 -27.31 2.59
C LEU A 77 1.56 -26.71 2.41
N VAL A 78 0.52 -27.52 2.24
CA VAL A 78 -0.88 -27.05 2.20
C VAL A 78 -1.27 -26.46 3.55
N ARG A 79 -0.89 -27.12 4.64
CA ARG A 79 -1.14 -26.64 5.98
C ARG A 79 -0.43 -25.32 6.27
N MET A 80 0.84 -25.18 5.89
CA MET A 80 1.57 -23.93 5.93
C MET A 80 0.90 -22.82 5.14
N LYS A 81 0.57 -23.08 3.88
CA LYS A 81 -0.08 -22.09 3.04
C LYS A 81 -1.36 -21.56 3.68
N LYS A 82 -2.19 -22.44 4.24
CA LYS A 82 -3.39 -22.04 5.00
C LYS A 82 -3.03 -21.18 6.21
N HIS A 83 -2.02 -21.56 6.96
CA HIS A 83 -1.56 -20.83 8.13
C HIS A 83 -1.06 -19.43 7.76
N PHE A 84 -0.27 -19.29 6.70
CA PHE A 84 0.27 -18.00 6.26
C PHE A 84 -0.76 -17.12 5.55
N VAL A 85 -1.73 -17.67 4.83
CA VAL A 85 -2.87 -16.92 4.30
C VAL A 85 -3.72 -16.34 5.43
N HIS A 86 -3.93 -17.12 6.50
CA HIS A 86 -4.67 -16.65 7.68
C HIS A 86 -3.99 -15.47 8.38
N TYR A 87 -2.66 -15.40 8.37
CA TYR A 87 -1.87 -14.30 8.95
C TYR A 87 -1.50 -13.20 7.94
N GLN A 88 -2.11 -13.16 6.75
CA GLN A 88 -1.87 -12.15 5.69
C GLN A 88 -0.40 -11.99 5.29
N ARG A 89 0.35 -13.10 5.24
CA ARG A 89 1.76 -13.07 4.88
C ARG A 89 2.00 -13.26 3.38
N ASN A 90 3.09 -12.65 2.91
CA ASN A 90 3.55 -12.58 1.52
C ASN A 90 3.75 -13.94 0.84
N PRO A 91 3.67 -13.98 -0.49
CA PRO A 91 3.79 -15.20 -1.26
C PRO A 91 5.11 -15.93 -0.97
N PHE A 92 5.01 -17.24 -0.86
CA PHE A 92 6.16 -18.09 -0.77
C PHE A 92 6.97 -18.05 -2.05
N ILE A 93 8.28 -17.99 -1.90
CA ILE A 93 9.23 -18.24 -2.97
C ILE A 93 10.14 -19.38 -2.53
N ALA A 94 10.50 -20.26 -3.44
CA ALA A 94 11.39 -21.37 -3.17
C ALA A 94 12.62 -21.34 -4.08
N TYR A 95 13.80 -21.60 -3.49
CA TYR A 95 14.94 -22.01 -4.25
C TYR A 95 14.95 -23.54 -4.35
N VAL A 96 14.83 -24.05 -5.57
CA VAL A 96 14.88 -25.48 -5.89
C VAL A 96 15.90 -25.68 -7.03
N PRO A 97 17.07 -26.26 -6.78
CA PRO A 97 18.08 -26.50 -7.81
C PRO A 97 17.51 -27.35 -8.95
N TYR A 98 18.00 -27.11 -10.17
CA TYR A 98 17.59 -27.92 -11.32
C TYR A 98 18.28 -29.29 -11.27
N LYS A 99 17.62 -30.26 -10.63
CA LYS A 99 18.01 -31.65 -10.55
C LYS A 99 16.81 -32.56 -10.74
N ASN A 100 17.01 -33.69 -11.41
CA ASN A 100 15.92 -34.64 -11.65
C ASN A 100 15.24 -35.14 -10.37
N GLU A 101 16.00 -35.25 -9.27
CA GLU A 101 15.48 -35.67 -7.96
C GLU A 101 14.51 -34.66 -7.33
N TYR A 102 14.50 -33.39 -7.78
CA TYR A 102 13.63 -32.33 -7.27
C TYR A 102 12.44 -32.00 -8.19
N LYS A 103 12.24 -32.78 -9.26
CA LYS A 103 11.17 -32.52 -10.22
C LYS A 103 9.79 -32.57 -9.57
N ASP A 104 9.52 -33.63 -8.81
CA ASP A 104 8.24 -33.82 -8.12
C ASP A 104 8.00 -32.73 -7.07
N LEU A 105 9.07 -32.30 -6.37
CA LEU A 105 9.00 -31.18 -5.42
C LEU A 105 8.61 -29.88 -6.12
N THR A 106 9.21 -29.60 -7.28
CA THR A 106 8.92 -28.40 -8.06
C THR A 106 7.47 -28.39 -8.54
N GLU A 107 6.96 -29.53 -8.99
CA GLU A 107 5.55 -29.69 -9.40
C GLU A 107 4.59 -29.42 -8.23
N ILE A 108 4.84 -30.01 -7.04
CA ILE A 108 4.05 -29.81 -5.83
C ILE A 108 4.06 -28.32 -5.40
N LEU A 109 5.22 -27.68 -5.41
CA LEU A 109 5.32 -26.27 -5.03
C LEU A 109 4.57 -25.35 -6.00
N ASN A 110 4.65 -25.62 -7.30
CA ASN A 110 3.90 -24.87 -8.33
C ASN A 110 2.39 -25.04 -8.18
N GLU A 111 1.89 -26.25 -7.88
CA GLU A 111 0.47 -26.48 -7.57
C GLU A 111 0.00 -25.67 -6.36
N LEU A 112 0.89 -25.40 -5.41
CA LEU A 112 0.62 -24.57 -4.24
C LEU A 112 0.81 -23.07 -4.52
N ASN A 113 1.05 -22.67 -5.78
CA ASN A 113 1.38 -21.31 -6.21
C ASN A 113 2.63 -20.75 -5.49
N VAL A 114 3.62 -21.59 -5.21
CA VAL A 114 4.93 -21.16 -4.74
C VAL A 114 5.84 -21.00 -5.95
N GLU A 115 6.37 -19.81 -6.15
CA GLU A 115 7.30 -19.57 -7.25
C GLU A 115 8.63 -20.28 -7.01
N CYS A 116 9.02 -21.19 -7.89
CA CYS A 116 10.27 -21.93 -7.82
C CYS A 116 11.33 -21.30 -8.71
N LEU A 117 12.49 -21.03 -8.15
CA LEU A 117 13.67 -20.54 -8.89
C LEU A 117 14.82 -21.52 -8.71
N SER A 118 15.40 -21.95 -9.82
CA SER A 118 16.54 -22.90 -9.85
C SER A 118 17.90 -22.22 -9.96
N ASN A 119 17.93 -20.95 -10.28
CA ASN A 119 19.16 -20.17 -10.40
C ASN A 119 19.36 -19.33 -9.13
N LYS A 120 20.49 -19.55 -8.43
CA LYS A 120 20.86 -18.86 -7.18
C LYS A 120 20.87 -17.34 -7.33
N ASP A 121 21.48 -16.82 -8.40
CA ASP A 121 21.60 -15.37 -8.61
C ASP A 121 20.23 -14.73 -8.84
N LYS A 122 19.35 -15.39 -9.60
CA LYS A 122 17.97 -14.91 -9.80
C LYS A 122 17.18 -14.94 -8.49
N PHE A 123 17.34 -16.00 -7.71
CA PHE A 123 16.70 -16.13 -6.41
C PHE A 123 17.21 -15.04 -5.45
N LEU A 124 18.52 -14.88 -5.28
CA LEU A 124 19.12 -13.83 -4.45
C LEU A 124 18.71 -12.43 -4.90
N LYS A 125 18.70 -12.17 -6.23
CA LYS A 125 18.24 -10.90 -6.77
C LYS A 125 16.77 -10.62 -6.43
N LYS A 126 15.95 -11.65 -6.40
CA LYS A 126 14.53 -11.52 -6.10
C LYS A 126 14.27 -11.33 -4.61
N ILE A 127 14.92 -12.07 -3.72
CA ILE A 127 14.79 -11.91 -2.28
C ILE A 127 15.47 -10.63 -1.78
N ASN A 128 16.66 -10.30 -2.28
CA ASN A 128 17.43 -9.10 -1.93
C ASN A 128 16.97 -7.86 -2.73
N ASN A 129 15.69 -7.74 -3.00
CA ASN A 129 15.17 -6.62 -3.77
C ASN A 129 15.44 -5.29 -3.07
N LYS A 130 16.48 -4.58 -3.53
CA LYS A 130 16.84 -3.24 -3.03
C LYS A 130 15.97 -2.12 -3.60
N ARG A 131 14.98 -2.46 -4.46
CA ARG A 131 14.06 -1.45 -4.98
C ARG A 131 13.28 -0.80 -3.84
N LYS A 132 13.05 0.47 -3.97
CA LYS A 132 12.25 1.26 -3.05
C LYS A 132 10.85 1.47 -3.61
N LEU A 133 9.83 1.45 -2.75
CA LEU A 133 8.50 1.94 -3.03
C LEU A 133 8.32 3.26 -2.27
N ILE A 134 8.03 4.32 -2.99
CA ILE A 134 7.92 5.67 -2.44
C ILE A 134 6.51 6.17 -2.77
N LEU A 135 5.67 6.31 -1.76
CA LEU A 135 4.37 6.96 -1.88
C LEU A 135 4.51 8.42 -1.50
N ILE A 136 4.00 9.30 -2.34
CA ILE A 136 4.11 10.75 -2.14
C ILE A 136 2.72 11.35 -2.25
N ASP A 137 2.33 12.10 -1.24
CA ASP A 137 1.16 12.96 -1.31
C ASP A 137 1.38 14.11 -2.30
N TYR A 138 0.30 14.73 -2.74
CA TYR A 138 0.38 15.76 -3.77
C TYR A 138 0.23 17.17 -3.23
N ASP A 139 -0.92 17.47 -2.62
CA ASP A 139 -1.29 18.82 -2.21
C ASP A 139 -0.42 19.29 -1.04
N GLU A 140 0.19 20.46 -1.14
CA GLU A 140 1.11 21.03 -0.15
C GLU A 140 2.31 20.14 0.24
N THR A 141 2.50 19.02 -0.47
CA THR A 141 3.65 18.12 -0.36
C THR A 141 4.53 18.19 -1.60
N LEU A 142 4.00 17.78 -2.76
CA LEU A 142 4.68 17.93 -4.06
C LEU A 142 4.48 19.30 -4.66
N THR A 143 3.29 19.89 -4.45
CA THR A 143 2.97 21.23 -4.95
C THR A 143 3.53 22.30 -4.03
N LYS A 144 4.02 23.37 -4.65
CA LYS A 144 4.36 24.62 -3.98
C LYS A 144 3.09 25.41 -3.66
N SER A 145 3.24 26.50 -2.91
CA SER A 145 2.14 27.42 -2.55
C SER A 145 1.50 28.09 -3.77
N ASP A 146 2.13 28.05 -4.94
CA ASP A 146 1.60 28.52 -6.23
C ASP A 146 0.96 27.41 -7.08
N ASP A 147 0.65 26.25 -6.50
CA ASP A 147 0.11 25.06 -7.16
C ASP A 147 1.03 24.43 -8.23
N THR A 148 2.28 24.82 -8.33
CA THR A 148 3.23 24.27 -9.30
C THR A 148 4.06 23.13 -8.68
N VAL A 149 4.61 22.26 -9.54
CA VAL A 149 5.63 21.27 -9.16
C VAL A 149 6.94 21.60 -9.85
N SER A 150 8.00 21.76 -9.07
CA SER A 150 9.29 22.17 -9.57
C SER A 150 9.93 21.15 -10.50
N ASN A 151 10.77 21.63 -11.41
CA ASN A 151 11.57 20.77 -12.30
C ASN A 151 12.57 19.90 -11.51
N ARG A 152 13.01 20.32 -10.32
CA ARG A 152 13.90 19.54 -9.46
C ARG A 152 13.20 18.29 -8.93
N VAL A 153 11.97 18.45 -8.43
CA VAL A 153 11.12 17.33 -7.98
C VAL A 153 10.89 16.33 -9.12
N LYS A 154 10.49 16.80 -10.31
CA LYS A 154 10.28 15.93 -11.50
C LYS A 154 11.55 15.16 -11.89
N LYS A 155 12.72 15.80 -11.84
CA LYS A 155 14.02 15.15 -12.12
C LYS A 155 14.38 14.13 -11.05
N ALA A 156 14.13 14.41 -9.76
CA ALA A 156 14.40 13.48 -8.67
C ALA A 156 13.52 12.21 -8.81
N ILE A 157 12.23 12.37 -9.04
CA ILE A 157 11.30 11.25 -9.32
C ILE A 157 11.79 10.43 -10.52
N SER A 158 12.11 11.08 -11.64
CA SER A 158 12.59 10.40 -12.85
C SER A 158 13.87 9.59 -12.61
N LYS A 159 14.79 10.07 -11.75
CA LYS A 159 16.00 9.30 -11.37
C LYS A 159 15.65 8.02 -10.62
N HIS A 160 14.72 8.07 -9.67
CA HIS A 160 14.25 6.88 -8.96
C HIS A 160 13.61 5.87 -9.90
N ILE A 161 12.74 6.30 -10.81
CA ILE A 161 12.11 5.44 -11.82
C ILE A 161 13.17 4.76 -12.69
N LYS A 162 14.20 5.49 -13.17
CA LYS A 162 15.27 4.96 -14.02
C LYS A 162 16.08 3.84 -13.35
N ILE A 163 16.28 3.88 -12.04
CA ILE A 163 16.99 2.83 -11.30
C ILE A 163 16.07 1.71 -10.81
N GLY A 164 14.80 1.71 -11.24
CA GLY A 164 13.83 0.63 -10.98
C GLY A 164 13.01 0.78 -9.70
N ASN A 165 13.16 1.88 -8.94
CA ASN A 165 12.28 2.21 -7.83
C ASN A 165 10.86 2.51 -8.33
N LYS A 166 9.89 2.37 -7.45
CA LYS A 166 8.49 2.73 -7.69
C LYS A 166 8.16 4.00 -6.93
N VAL A 167 7.82 5.06 -7.66
CA VAL A 167 7.32 6.31 -7.08
C VAL A 167 5.86 6.45 -7.47
N VAL A 168 4.98 6.47 -6.49
CA VAL A 168 3.52 6.44 -6.67
C VAL A 168 2.90 7.68 -6.05
N ILE A 169 2.10 8.40 -6.81
CA ILE A 169 1.29 9.50 -6.28
C ILE A 169 0.11 8.93 -5.51
N CYS A 170 -0.08 9.40 -4.28
CA CYS A 170 -1.08 8.91 -3.35
C CYS A 170 -1.84 10.10 -2.73
N THR A 171 -3.01 10.43 -3.25
CA THR A 171 -3.73 11.67 -2.93
C THR A 171 -5.22 11.46 -2.65
N ALA A 172 -5.85 12.45 -2.03
CA ALA A 172 -7.30 12.54 -1.90
C ALA A 172 -8.02 12.81 -3.22
N ARG A 173 -7.31 13.31 -4.22
CA ARG A 173 -7.90 13.69 -5.53
C ARG A 173 -8.49 12.48 -6.26
N PRO A 174 -9.50 12.69 -7.14
CA PRO A 174 -10.10 11.62 -7.94
C PRO A 174 -9.12 11.07 -8.98
N ARG A 175 -9.40 9.86 -9.49
CA ARG A 175 -8.54 9.12 -10.41
C ARG A 175 -8.05 9.94 -11.61
N TYR A 176 -8.96 10.62 -12.31
CA TYR A 176 -8.61 11.35 -13.52
C TYR A 176 -7.57 12.46 -13.26
N GLN A 177 -7.69 13.19 -12.14
CA GLN A 177 -6.69 14.19 -11.73
C GLN A 177 -5.37 13.53 -11.32
N THR A 178 -5.43 12.44 -10.56
CA THR A 178 -4.24 11.74 -10.08
C THR A 178 -3.40 11.16 -11.23
N ILE A 179 -4.05 10.69 -12.30
CA ILE A 179 -3.37 10.24 -13.53
C ILE A 179 -2.61 11.39 -14.19
N ASP A 180 -3.26 12.54 -14.36
CA ASP A 180 -2.64 13.70 -14.98
C ASP A 180 -1.45 14.23 -14.16
N ILE A 181 -1.59 14.24 -12.82
CA ILE A 181 -0.51 14.55 -11.90
C ILE A 181 0.66 13.59 -12.07
N SER A 182 0.40 12.26 -12.02
CA SER A 182 1.43 11.24 -12.13
C SER A 182 2.23 11.36 -13.42
N LYS A 183 1.56 11.62 -14.55
CA LYS A 183 2.19 11.87 -15.85
C LYS A 183 3.04 13.13 -15.83
N ASN A 184 2.52 14.23 -15.27
CA ASN A 184 3.21 15.52 -15.23
C ASN A 184 4.51 15.48 -14.42
N VAL A 185 4.56 14.64 -13.35
CA VAL A 185 5.74 14.51 -12.50
C VAL A 185 6.64 13.33 -12.88
N ASN A 186 6.32 12.59 -13.94
CA ASN A 186 7.03 11.39 -14.40
C ASN A 186 7.10 10.26 -13.34
N ALA A 187 6.04 10.09 -12.58
CA ALA A 187 5.93 9.01 -11.59
C ALA A 187 5.59 7.66 -12.24
N SER A 188 5.36 6.62 -11.45
CA SER A 188 4.98 5.29 -11.92
C SER A 188 3.59 5.29 -12.58
N ASN A 189 3.33 4.31 -13.45
CA ASN A 189 2.03 4.16 -14.14
C ASN A 189 0.88 3.76 -13.21
N ILE A 190 1.16 3.54 -11.95
CA ILE A 190 0.16 3.21 -10.92
C ILE A 190 -0.05 4.44 -10.06
N VAL A 191 -1.32 4.71 -9.75
CA VAL A 191 -1.74 5.82 -8.92
C VAL A 191 -2.63 5.33 -7.78
N VAL A 192 -2.61 6.07 -6.67
CA VAL A 192 -3.51 5.89 -5.54
C VAL A 192 -4.36 7.14 -5.41
N SER A 193 -5.66 7.01 -5.63
CA SER A 193 -6.64 8.09 -5.63
C SER A 193 -7.66 7.96 -4.51
N SER A 194 -8.40 9.04 -4.25
CA SER A 194 -9.50 9.08 -3.27
C SER A 194 -9.07 8.55 -1.88
N ASN A 195 -7.93 9.05 -1.35
CA ASN A 195 -7.37 8.64 -0.05
C ASN A 195 -7.10 7.13 0.10
N GLY A 196 -6.71 6.45 -0.98
CA GLY A 196 -6.43 5.02 -0.95
C GLY A 196 -7.62 4.13 -1.29
N ALA A 197 -8.77 4.71 -1.63
CA ALA A 197 -9.93 3.95 -2.05
C ALA A 197 -9.70 3.20 -3.38
N GLU A 198 -8.84 3.73 -4.25
CA GLU A 198 -8.52 3.09 -5.51
C GLU A 198 -7.02 3.07 -5.79
N VAL A 199 -6.51 1.89 -6.17
CA VAL A 199 -5.20 1.70 -6.77
C VAL A 199 -5.41 1.32 -8.23
N TYR A 200 -4.90 2.14 -9.14
CA TYR A 200 -5.18 2.02 -10.56
C TYR A 200 -3.92 2.05 -11.41
N ASP A 201 -3.78 1.06 -12.29
CA ASP A 201 -2.74 1.01 -13.33
C ASP A 201 -3.30 1.61 -14.63
N TYR A 202 -2.92 2.85 -14.92
CA TYR A 202 -3.42 3.56 -16.09
C TYR A 202 -2.71 3.16 -17.40
N HIS A 203 -1.58 2.46 -17.34
CA HIS A 203 -0.94 1.90 -18.52
C HIS A 203 -1.71 0.68 -19.06
N ASN A 204 -2.12 -0.20 -18.12
CA ASN A 204 -2.87 -1.41 -18.47
C ASN A 204 -4.39 -1.23 -18.36
N ASN A 205 -4.87 -0.03 -18.04
CA ASN A 205 -6.28 0.29 -17.82
C ASN A 205 -6.95 -0.68 -16.81
N LYS A 206 -6.30 -0.91 -15.66
CA LYS A 206 -6.69 -1.94 -14.71
C LYS A 206 -6.83 -1.38 -13.29
N VAL A 207 -8.00 -1.61 -12.68
CA VAL A 207 -8.19 -1.43 -11.24
C VAL A 207 -7.48 -2.59 -10.52
N LEU A 208 -6.49 -2.27 -9.69
CA LEU A 208 -5.72 -3.25 -8.92
C LEU A 208 -6.34 -3.49 -7.54
N LYS A 209 -6.86 -2.43 -6.91
CA LYS A 209 -7.55 -2.46 -5.63
C LYS A 209 -8.65 -1.41 -5.63
N LEU A 210 -9.80 -1.72 -5.04
CA LEU A 210 -10.91 -0.79 -4.96
C LEU A 210 -11.70 -1.00 -3.68
N PHE A 211 -11.88 0.09 -2.94
CA PHE A 211 -12.88 0.24 -1.89
C PHE A 211 -13.91 1.26 -2.32
N TYR A 212 -15.17 1.05 -1.97
CA TYR A 212 -16.26 1.96 -2.27
C TYR A 212 -17.24 2.01 -1.11
N ILE A 213 -18.00 3.10 -1.02
CA ILE A 213 -19.02 3.29 -0.02
C ILE A 213 -20.25 2.48 -0.45
N ASP A 214 -20.88 1.79 0.50
CA ASP A 214 -22.09 1.01 0.23
C ASP A 214 -23.19 1.91 -0.36
N LYS A 215 -23.85 1.39 -1.38
CA LYS A 215 -24.84 2.11 -2.16
C LYS A 215 -25.94 2.73 -1.29
N ASP A 216 -26.44 2.01 -0.28
CA ASP A 216 -27.50 2.49 0.59
C ASP A 216 -27.02 3.66 1.47
N LEU A 217 -25.74 3.66 1.86
CA LEU A 217 -25.11 4.80 2.55
C LEU A 217 -24.96 5.99 1.61
N VAL A 218 -24.55 5.77 0.35
CA VAL A 218 -24.48 6.83 -0.67
C VAL A 218 -25.83 7.47 -0.87
N TYR A 219 -26.90 6.69 -0.96
CA TYR A 219 -28.27 7.24 -1.10
C TYR A 219 -28.66 8.12 0.09
N LYS A 220 -28.40 7.67 1.32
CA LYS A 220 -28.61 8.49 2.52
C LYS A 220 -27.79 9.79 2.49
N MET A 221 -26.52 9.73 2.03
CA MET A 221 -25.68 10.91 1.90
C MET A 221 -26.27 11.93 0.93
N VAL A 222 -26.81 11.48 -0.21
CA VAL A 222 -27.50 12.34 -1.17
C VAL A 222 -28.76 12.93 -0.55
N GLU A 223 -29.56 12.14 0.16
CA GLU A 223 -30.77 12.61 0.85
C GLU A 223 -30.46 13.70 1.89
N TYR A 224 -29.41 13.52 2.69
CA TYR A 224 -28.99 14.58 3.63
C TYR A 224 -28.48 15.83 2.93
N ALA A 225 -27.75 15.70 1.82
CA ALA A 225 -27.28 16.85 1.04
C ALA A 225 -28.46 17.73 0.57
N TYR A 226 -29.51 17.10 0.05
CA TYR A 226 -30.71 17.82 -0.39
C TYR A 226 -31.55 18.35 0.77
N TYR A 227 -31.65 17.59 1.87
CA TYR A 227 -32.44 18.03 3.04
C TYR A 227 -31.85 19.27 3.71
N TYR A 228 -30.51 19.34 3.81
CA TYR A 228 -29.84 20.48 4.43
C TYR A 228 -29.38 21.54 3.41
N ASP A 229 -29.68 21.33 2.14
CA ASP A 229 -29.24 22.20 1.03
C ASP A 229 -27.69 22.39 1.02
N VAL A 230 -26.91 21.35 1.32
CA VAL A 230 -25.46 21.35 1.32
C VAL A 230 -24.95 20.68 0.06
N ARG A 231 -23.92 21.24 -0.55
CA ARG A 231 -23.27 20.65 -1.72
C ARG A 231 -22.58 19.36 -1.35
N LEU A 232 -22.88 18.29 -2.08
CA LEU A 232 -22.22 16.98 -1.97
C LEU A 232 -21.54 16.65 -3.31
N ILE A 233 -20.27 16.25 -3.24
CA ILE A 233 -19.48 15.76 -4.36
C ILE A 233 -19.26 14.27 -4.16
N LEU A 234 -19.58 13.46 -5.16
CA LEU A 234 -19.40 12.01 -5.17
C LEU A 234 -18.31 11.63 -6.19
N ALA A 235 -17.15 11.18 -5.73
CA ALA A 235 -16.06 10.73 -6.58
C ALA A 235 -16.34 9.32 -7.11
N VAL A 236 -16.49 9.20 -8.43
CA VAL A 236 -16.74 7.93 -9.12
C VAL A 236 -15.49 7.57 -9.96
N ASP A 237 -15.63 7.16 -11.22
CA ASP A 237 -14.49 6.74 -12.05
C ASP A 237 -13.78 7.92 -12.73
N ASP A 238 -14.41 8.46 -13.78
CA ASP A 238 -13.81 9.50 -14.62
C ASP A 238 -14.49 10.87 -14.46
N CYS A 239 -15.45 10.96 -13.58
CA CYS A 239 -16.22 12.17 -13.27
C CYS A 239 -16.68 12.17 -11.82
N ASP A 240 -17.06 13.34 -11.36
CA ASP A 240 -17.74 13.50 -10.08
C ASP A 240 -19.22 13.76 -10.31
N TYR A 241 -20.09 13.24 -9.43
CA TYR A 241 -21.47 13.66 -9.35
C TYR A 241 -21.62 14.70 -8.25
N ILE A 242 -22.39 15.75 -8.52
CA ILE A 242 -22.54 16.88 -7.60
C ILE A 242 -24.00 17.28 -7.43
N THR A 243 -24.43 17.61 -6.22
CA THR A 243 -25.83 17.93 -5.94
C THR A 243 -26.22 19.37 -6.33
N LYS A 244 -25.28 20.32 -6.31
CA LYS A 244 -25.51 21.71 -6.74
C LYS A 244 -24.23 22.39 -7.19
N ASN A 245 -24.34 23.39 -8.05
CA ASN A 245 -23.26 24.30 -8.47
C ASN A 245 -22.01 23.58 -9.00
N PRO A 246 -22.09 22.81 -10.11
CA PRO A 246 -20.90 22.26 -10.76
C PRO A 246 -19.98 23.39 -11.24
N TYR A 247 -18.67 23.25 -11.02
CA TYR A 247 -17.67 24.26 -11.34
C TYR A 247 -16.67 23.83 -12.39
N ASN A 248 -16.77 22.61 -12.92
CA ASN A 248 -15.94 22.15 -14.03
C ASN A 248 -16.67 21.11 -14.90
N SER A 249 -16.11 20.84 -16.10
CA SER A 249 -16.70 19.94 -17.11
C SER A 249 -16.67 18.45 -16.73
N LYS A 250 -15.95 18.07 -15.68
CA LYS A 250 -15.91 16.69 -15.16
C LYS A 250 -16.93 16.44 -14.06
N GLN A 251 -17.72 17.46 -13.73
CA GLN A 251 -18.80 17.34 -12.74
C GLN A 251 -20.16 17.25 -13.41
N ILE A 252 -20.92 16.25 -13.01
CA ILE A 252 -22.27 15.98 -13.52
C ILE A 252 -23.26 16.32 -12.42
N LEU A 253 -24.19 17.25 -12.73
CA LEU A 253 -25.24 17.61 -11.78
C LEU A 253 -26.17 16.42 -11.53
N LEU A 254 -26.34 16.08 -10.26
CA LEU A 254 -27.19 14.99 -9.80
C LEU A 254 -28.58 15.53 -9.44
N SER A 255 -29.62 15.07 -10.09
CA SER A 255 -31.00 15.45 -9.79
C SER A 255 -31.59 14.60 -8.65
N TYR A 256 -32.27 15.23 -7.68
CA TYR A 256 -32.93 14.49 -6.59
C TYR A 256 -33.95 13.46 -7.10
N GLY A 257 -34.68 13.79 -8.17
CA GLY A 257 -35.68 12.87 -8.74
C GLY A 257 -35.12 11.63 -9.41
N ASP A 258 -33.81 11.62 -9.77
CA ASP A 258 -33.21 10.54 -10.59
C ASP A 258 -31.89 9.98 -10.04
N TYR A 259 -31.38 10.47 -8.89
CA TYR A 259 -30.10 10.07 -8.37
C TYR A 259 -29.95 8.56 -8.13
N LYS A 260 -31.03 7.87 -7.71
CA LYS A 260 -31.00 6.42 -7.48
C LYS A 260 -30.75 5.63 -8.77
N ASN A 261 -31.36 6.05 -9.88
CA ASN A 261 -31.14 5.44 -11.20
C ASN A 261 -29.73 5.72 -11.70
N ILE A 262 -29.28 6.98 -11.59
CA ILE A 262 -27.93 7.40 -12.03
C ILE A 262 -26.85 6.64 -11.27
N LEU A 263 -26.98 6.51 -9.95
CA LEU A 263 -25.98 5.91 -9.08
C LEU A 263 -26.11 4.38 -8.94
N LYS A 264 -27.14 3.76 -9.49
CA LYS A 264 -27.47 2.33 -9.32
C LYS A 264 -26.25 1.39 -9.53
N ASN A 265 -25.44 1.65 -10.56
CA ASN A 265 -24.30 0.84 -10.95
C ASN A 265 -22.97 1.58 -10.76
N LYS A 266 -22.94 2.69 -10.04
CA LYS A 266 -21.75 3.47 -9.78
C LYS A 266 -21.09 3.04 -8.47
N LYS A 267 -19.76 3.02 -8.46
CA LYS A 267 -18.96 2.76 -7.26
C LYS A 267 -18.40 4.09 -6.76
N VAL A 268 -19.01 4.62 -5.72
CA VAL A 268 -18.60 5.88 -5.09
C VAL A 268 -17.43 5.57 -4.15
N LYS A 269 -16.27 6.13 -4.44
CA LYS A 269 -15.02 5.89 -3.71
C LYS A 269 -14.87 6.78 -2.50
N GLN A 270 -15.26 8.03 -2.68
CA GLN A 270 -15.21 9.09 -1.67
C GLN A 270 -16.37 10.05 -1.92
N CYS A 271 -16.87 10.68 -0.87
CA CYS A 271 -17.78 11.79 -0.98
C CYS A 271 -17.29 12.95 -0.13
N MET A 272 -17.61 14.19 -0.54
CA MET A 272 -17.26 15.41 0.17
C MET A 272 -18.47 16.31 0.30
N TYR A 273 -18.79 16.69 1.53
CA TYR A 273 -19.72 17.78 1.81
C TYR A 273 -18.95 19.07 1.91
N ILE A 274 -19.41 20.10 1.22
CA ILE A 274 -18.77 21.41 1.20
C ILE A 274 -19.80 22.52 1.02
N ASP A 275 -19.83 23.49 1.92
CA ASP A 275 -20.75 24.63 1.83
C ASP A 275 -20.27 25.80 2.69
N GLU A 276 -20.79 27.00 2.39
CA GLU A 276 -20.61 28.20 3.20
C GLU A 276 -21.41 28.11 4.54
N ASN A 277 -22.49 27.34 4.56
CA ASN A 277 -23.30 27.10 5.77
C ASN A 277 -22.60 26.08 6.69
N GLU A 278 -21.65 26.55 7.48
CA GLU A 278 -20.89 25.75 8.43
C GLU A 278 -21.78 24.93 9.36
N LYS A 279 -22.87 25.52 9.86
CA LYS A 279 -23.80 24.89 10.82
C LYS A 279 -24.40 23.59 10.27
N ASP A 280 -24.81 23.57 9.00
CA ASP A 280 -25.42 22.40 8.40
C ASP A 280 -24.37 21.38 7.95
N VAL A 281 -23.20 21.82 7.50
CA VAL A 281 -22.05 20.94 7.27
C VAL A 281 -21.67 20.20 8.55
N LEU A 282 -21.56 20.89 9.70
CA LEU A 282 -21.24 20.28 10.99
C LEU A 282 -22.33 19.33 11.51
N LYS A 283 -23.61 19.63 11.27
CA LYS A 283 -24.72 18.71 11.61
C LYS A 283 -24.59 17.41 10.81
N ILE A 284 -24.40 17.51 9.49
CA ILE A 284 -24.21 16.32 8.64
C ILE A 284 -22.98 15.53 9.11
N LYS A 285 -21.87 16.20 9.39
CA LYS A 285 -20.66 15.57 9.92
C LYS A 285 -20.94 14.78 11.20
N HIS A 286 -21.69 15.35 12.15
CA HIS A 286 -22.08 14.68 13.38
C HIS A 286 -22.90 13.41 13.12
N ILE A 287 -23.86 13.47 12.18
CA ILE A 287 -24.67 12.32 11.78
C ILE A 287 -23.77 11.23 11.15
N MET A 288 -22.88 11.63 10.23
CA MET A 288 -22.03 10.71 9.48
C MET A 288 -21.00 9.99 10.36
N LYS A 289 -20.48 10.62 11.41
CA LYS A 289 -19.57 9.99 12.38
C LYS A 289 -20.13 8.72 13.04
N ASN A 290 -21.44 8.60 13.11
CA ASN A 290 -22.13 7.48 13.75
C ASN A 290 -22.56 6.39 12.76
N LEU A 291 -22.19 6.50 11.48
CA LEU A 291 -22.48 5.47 10.49
C LEU A 291 -21.38 4.41 10.46
N ASP A 292 -21.81 3.14 10.49
CA ASP A 292 -20.90 2.01 10.30
C ASP A 292 -20.32 1.99 8.86
N ARG A 293 -19.11 1.45 8.73
CA ARG A 293 -18.42 1.18 7.45
C ARG A 293 -18.00 2.41 6.64
N VAL A 294 -18.18 3.60 7.17
CA VAL A 294 -17.61 4.84 6.62
C VAL A 294 -16.83 5.59 7.69
N MET A 295 -15.83 6.33 7.26
CA MET A 295 -15.04 7.18 8.16
C MET A 295 -14.80 8.55 7.53
N ILE A 296 -14.57 9.55 8.36
CA ILE A 296 -14.05 10.84 7.89
C ILE A 296 -12.59 10.62 7.51
N VAL A 297 -12.25 10.86 6.26
CA VAL A 297 -10.90 10.63 5.71
C VAL A 297 -10.10 11.91 5.55
N ASN A 298 -10.80 13.05 5.50
CA ASN A 298 -10.18 14.38 5.49
C ASN A 298 -11.22 15.45 5.87
N GLU A 299 -10.77 16.56 6.48
CA GLU A 299 -11.60 17.70 6.84
C GLU A 299 -10.77 18.97 6.95
N ILE A 300 -11.42 20.12 6.77
CA ILE A 300 -10.76 21.42 6.98
C ILE A 300 -10.36 21.60 8.44
N SER A 301 -9.18 22.14 8.68
CA SER A 301 -8.74 22.46 10.04
C SER A 301 -9.54 23.63 10.61
N LYS A 302 -9.56 23.75 11.96
CA LYS A 302 -10.24 24.87 12.62
C LYS A 302 -9.53 26.22 12.37
N GLU A 303 -8.29 26.18 11.99
CA GLU A 303 -7.43 27.35 11.76
C GLU A 303 -7.53 27.86 10.32
N ASP A 304 -8.10 27.05 9.41
CA ASP A 304 -8.26 27.44 8.02
C ASP A 304 -9.30 28.54 7.85
N THR A 305 -8.91 29.58 7.15
CA THR A 305 -9.73 30.78 6.88
C THR A 305 -10.60 30.65 5.63
N TYR A 306 -10.74 29.45 5.09
CA TYR A 306 -11.59 29.21 3.92
C TYR A 306 -13.05 29.60 4.20
N TYR A 307 -13.67 30.24 3.21
CA TYR A 307 -15.05 30.65 3.27
C TYR A 307 -16.02 29.46 3.37
N GLU A 308 -15.74 28.38 2.65
CA GLU A 308 -16.51 27.13 2.68
C GLU A 308 -15.91 26.13 3.68
N LYS A 309 -16.78 25.52 4.50
CA LYS A 309 -16.40 24.38 5.37
C LYS A 309 -16.67 23.08 4.66
N TRP A 310 -15.79 22.09 4.88
CA TRP A 310 -15.90 20.80 4.23
C TRP A 310 -15.38 19.64 5.07
N PHE A 311 -15.85 18.46 4.78
CA PHE A 311 -15.26 17.19 5.21
C PHE A 311 -15.55 16.13 4.17
N SER A 312 -14.68 15.11 4.11
CA SER A 312 -14.87 13.99 3.20
C SER A 312 -14.98 12.66 3.94
N LEU A 313 -15.70 11.74 3.33
CA LEU A 313 -15.99 10.40 3.83
C LEU A 313 -15.53 9.37 2.82
N GLY A 314 -14.98 8.27 3.32
CA GLY A 314 -14.58 7.10 2.54
C GLY A 314 -15.02 5.81 3.21
N ASN A 315 -14.80 4.70 2.52
CA ASN A 315 -14.93 3.38 3.11
C ASN A 315 -13.91 3.23 4.26
N ILE A 316 -14.31 2.59 5.36
CA ILE A 316 -13.46 2.42 6.56
C ILE A 316 -12.14 1.69 6.28
N ASP A 317 -12.12 0.81 5.28
CA ASP A 317 -10.92 0.08 4.87
C ASP A 317 -10.05 0.84 3.87
N ALA A 318 -10.53 1.98 3.35
CA ALA A 318 -9.79 2.83 2.43
C ALA A 318 -8.83 3.74 3.20
N SER A 319 -7.53 3.59 2.97
CA SER A 319 -6.53 4.51 3.50
C SER A 319 -5.27 4.50 2.65
N LYS A 320 -4.52 5.63 2.66
CA LYS A 320 -3.20 5.71 2.01
C LYS A 320 -2.25 4.62 2.50
N GLY A 321 -2.32 4.26 3.80
CA GLY A 321 -1.51 3.19 4.39
C GLY A 321 -1.91 1.78 3.92
N ASN A 322 -3.19 1.49 3.73
CA ASN A 322 -3.62 0.20 3.16
C ASN A 322 -3.21 0.09 1.68
N ALA A 323 -3.23 1.19 0.94
CA ALA A 323 -2.71 1.24 -0.42
C ALA A 323 -1.18 1.01 -0.46
N LEU A 324 -0.42 1.56 0.50
CA LEU A 324 1.02 1.30 0.62
C LEU A 324 1.30 -0.18 0.84
N TYR A 325 0.63 -0.83 1.78
CA TYR A 325 0.81 -2.27 2.03
C TYR A 325 0.44 -3.11 0.81
N PHE A 326 -0.68 -2.79 0.16
CA PHE A 326 -1.07 -3.46 -1.07
C PHE A 326 0.01 -3.33 -2.16
N LEU A 327 0.54 -2.12 -2.37
CA LEU A 327 1.56 -1.87 -3.38
C LEU A 327 2.91 -2.49 -3.04
N ALA A 328 3.29 -2.53 -1.77
CA ALA A 328 4.50 -3.21 -1.31
C ALA A 328 4.45 -4.71 -1.64
N ASP A 329 3.31 -5.34 -1.38
CA ASP A 329 3.06 -6.73 -1.75
C ASP A 329 3.01 -6.92 -3.27
N TYR A 330 2.24 -6.09 -3.99
CA TYR A 330 2.09 -6.15 -5.44
C TYR A 330 3.43 -6.04 -6.18
N PHE A 331 4.32 -5.14 -5.74
CA PHE A 331 5.65 -4.99 -6.32
C PHE A 331 6.71 -5.92 -5.73
N ASN A 332 6.35 -6.72 -4.74
CA ASN A 332 7.27 -7.57 -3.99
C ASN A 332 8.44 -6.75 -3.40
N ILE A 333 8.13 -5.62 -2.75
CA ILE A 333 9.08 -4.74 -2.08
C ILE A 333 8.88 -4.88 -0.56
N PRO A 334 9.92 -5.19 0.22
CA PRO A 334 9.81 -5.27 1.68
C PRO A 334 9.36 -3.94 2.29
N ILE A 335 8.57 -3.98 3.36
CA ILE A 335 8.08 -2.76 4.03
C ILE A 335 9.23 -1.85 4.46
N LYS A 336 10.35 -2.39 4.97
CA LYS A 336 11.54 -1.58 5.31
C LYS A 336 12.11 -0.77 4.14
N ASN A 337 11.78 -1.13 2.89
CA ASN A 337 12.18 -0.41 1.67
C ASN A 337 11.06 0.50 1.15
N THR A 338 10.02 0.73 1.94
CA THR A 338 8.94 1.65 1.60
C THR A 338 9.15 2.99 2.29
N PHE A 339 8.80 4.06 1.59
CA PHE A 339 8.89 5.43 2.05
C PHE A 339 7.53 6.11 1.84
N ALA A 340 7.07 6.83 2.85
CA ALA A 340 5.88 7.66 2.77
C ALA A 340 6.27 9.12 2.94
N ILE A 341 5.83 9.99 2.03
CA ILE A 341 6.12 11.43 2.09
C ILE A 341 4.79 12.19 2.03
N GLY A 342 4.54 13.08 2.99
CA GLY A 342 3.28 13.81 3.11
C GLY A 342 3.37 15.01 4.05
N ASN A 343 2.24 15.60 4.40
CA ASN A 343 2.17 16.80 5.25
C ASN A 343 0.97 16.83 6.21
N ASP A 344 -0.08 16.00 6.00
CA ASP A 344 -1.36 16.21 6.66
C ASP A 344 -1.86 14.93 7.38
N TYR A 345 -2.93 15.05 8.14
CA TYR A 345 -3.53 13.98 8.96
C TYR A 345 -3.96 12.75 8.15
N ASN A 346 -4.38 12.91 6.88
CA ASN A 346 -4.71 11.78 6.02
C ASN A 346 -3.48 10.94 5.62
N ASP A 347 -2.26 11.46 5.86
CA ASP A 347 -1.00 10.76 5.62
C ASP A 347 -0.54 9.90 6.80
N ILE A 348 -1.08 10.11 8.01
CA ILE A 348 -0.71 9.34 9.22
C ILE A 348 -0.82 7.84 8.96
N SER A 349 -1.84 7.42 8.23
CA SER A 349 -2.03 6.00 7.91
C SER A 349 -0.90 5.42 7.06
N MET A 350 -0.28 6.18 6.15
CA MET A 350 0.87 5.70 5.38
C MET A 350 2.19 5.90 6.13
N PHE A 351 2.32 6.92 6.99
CA PHE A 351 3.46 7.07 7.87
C PHE A 351 3.62 5.87 8.80
N SER A 352 2.56 5.51 9.51
CA SER A 352 2.56 4.40 10.47
C SER A 352 2.80 3.03 9.84
N LYS A 353 2.60 2.88 8.53
CA LYS A 353 2.71 1.61 7.80
C LYS A 353 3.93 1.53 6.89
N SER A 354 4.64 2.63 6.67
CA SER A 354 5.87 2.64 5.87
C SER A 354 7.08 2.15 6.67
N GLY A 355 8.13 1.78 5.95
CA GLY A 355 9.43 1.47 6.55
C GLY A 355 10.18 2.74 6.95
N TYR A 356 9.84 3.89 6.38
CA TYR A 356 10.40 5.20 6.71
C TYR A 356 9.41 6.30 6.34
N SER A 357 9.06 7.12 7.30
CA SER A 357 8.09 8.21 7.17
C SER A 357 8.77 9.57 7.11
N VAL A 358 8.27 10.45 6.25
CA VAL A 358 8.85 11.77 5.98
C VAL A 358 7.73 12.79 5.86
N CYS A 359 7.84 13.92 6.54
CA CYS A 359 6.99 15.06 6.25
C CYS A 359 7.79 16.26 5.74
N VAL A 360 7.11 17.15 5.02
CA VAL A 360 7.66 18.45 4.62
C VAL A 360 7.55 19.44 5.78
N ALA A 361 8.44 20.46 5.83
CA ALA A 361 8.52 21.38 6.95
C ALA A 361 7.29 22.27 7.17
N ASN A 362 6.43 22.40 6.16
CA ASN A 362 5.14 23.10 6.29
C ASN A 362 4.03 22.24 6.93
N ALA A 363 4.30 20.98 7.30
CA ALA A 363 3.38 20.17 8.09
C ALA A 363 3.20 20.75 9.52
N SER A 364 2.09 20.41 10.18
CA SER A 364 1.86 20.78 11.58
C SER A 364 2.87 20.12 12.53
N GLU A 365 3.05 20.69 13.73
CA GLU A 365 4.00 20.11 14.72
C GLU A 365 3.57 18.69 15.12
N GLU A 366 2.26 18.41 15.23
CA GLU A 366 1.75 17.07 15.54
C GLU A 366 2.15 16.03 14.48
N ILE A 367 2.22 16.43 13.21
CA ILE A 367 2.69 15.53 12.12
C ILE A 367 4.21 15.36 12.18
N LYS A 368 4.97 16.44 12.48
CA LYS A 368 6.42 16.37 12.59
C LYS A 368 6.88 15.46 13.73
N ASP A 369 6.12 15.42 14.83
CA ASP A 369 6.44 14.61 16.02
C ASP A 369 6.28 13.10 15.80
N ILE A 370 5.53 12.67 14.77
CA ILE A 370 5.23 11.25 14.53
C ILE A 370 5.99 10.62 13.35
N VAL A 371 6.80 11.40 12.63
CA VAL A 371 7.56 10.91 11.47
C VAL A 371 9.03 10.66 11.78
N ASP A 372 9.68 9.82 10.99
CA ASP A 372 11.12 9.54 11.15
C ASP A 372 12.01 10.70 10.71
N TYR A 373 11.52 11.55 9.79
CA TYR A 373 12.32 12.64 9.24
C TYR A 373 11.46 13.81 8.75
N VAL A 374 11.89 15.02 9.09
CA VAL A 374 11.32 16.26 8.54
C VAL A 374 12.29 16.81 7.49
N THR A 375 11.85 16.93 6.25
CA THR A 375 12.62 17.57 5.16
C THR A 375 12.33 19.07 5.11
N LEU A 376 12.87 19.79 4.11
CA LEU A 376 12.52 21.19 3.89
C LEU A 376 11.05 21.32 3.44
N SER A 377 10.53 22.55 3.40
CA SER A 377 9.17 22.83 2.97
C SER A 377 8.93 22.45 1.51
N ASN A 378 7.67 22.34 1.12
CA ASN A 378 7.25 22.16 -0.28
C ASN A 378 7.79 23.27 -1.19
N ASP A 379 7.83 24.53 -0.73
CA ASP A 379 8.37 25.68 -1.49
C ASP A 379 9.89 25.61 -1.69
N GLU A 380 10.61 24.95 -0.77
CA GLU A 380 12.06 24.76 -0.81
C GLU A 380 12.49 23.45 -1.47
N ASP A 381 11.59 22.79 -2.24
CA ASP A 381 11.84 21.50 -2.87
C ASP A 381 12.17 20.36 -1.89
N GLY A 382 11.59 20.35 -0.69
CA GLY A 382 11.86 19.36 0.37
C GLY A 382 11.74 17.91 -0.09
N VAL A 383 10.74 17.59 -0.92
CA VAL A 383 10.58 16.25 -1.51
C VAL A 383 11.78 15.88 -2.38
N ALA A 384 12.27 16.81 -3.23
CA ALA A 384 13.40 16.52 -4.11
C ALA A 384 14.69 16.29 -3.30
N ILE A 385 14.93 17.10 -2.26
CA ILE A 385 16.09 16.98 -1.37
C ILE A 385 16.09 15.60 -0.70
N PHE A 386 14.96 15.18 -0.16
CA PHE A 386 14.85 13.85 0.43
C PHE A 386 15.08 12.74 -0.60
N LEU A 387 14.42 12.78 -1.74
CA LEU A 387 14.60 11.80 -2.81
C LEU A 387 16.06 11.71 -3.26
N GLU A 388 16.75 12.84 -3.44
CA GLU A 388 18.17 12.88 -3.81
C GLU A 388 19.06 12.23 -2.75
N SER A 389 18.73 12.37 -1.45
CA SER A 389 19.49 11.80 -0.32
C SER A 389 19.44 10.27 -0.31
N ILE A 390 18.34 9.67 -0.74
CA ILE A 390 18.13 8.21 -0.72
C ILE A 390 18.49 7.51 -2.04
N LEU A 391 18.91 8.24 -3.07
CA LEU A 391 19.35 7.66 -4.35
C LEU A 391 20.63 6.81 -4.21
N LYS A 392 21.53 7.18 -3.28
CA LYS A 392 22.86 6.60 -3.13
C LYS A 392 22.93 5.52 -2.03
N LYS A 393 21.86 5.31 -1.30
CA LYS A 393 21.72 4.31 -0.25
C LYS A 393 20.87 3.15 -0.78
#